data_1d789d5bc9ceb80ac34577dcf9b58dd2
#
_entry.id   1d789d5bc9ceb80ac34577dcf9b58dd2
#
_cell.length_a   1.000
_cell.length_b   1.000
_cell.length_c   1.000
_cell.angle_alpha   90.00
_cell.angle_beta   90.00
_cell.angle_gamma   90.00
#
_symmetry.space_group_name_H-M   'P 1'
#
loop_
_entity.id
_entity.type
_entity.pdbx_description
1 polymer ?
#
loop_
_entity_poly.entity_id
_entity_poly.type
_entity_poly.pdbx_seq_one_letter_code
_entity_poly.pdbx_strand_id
1 'polypeptide(L)'
;MPHRTLAQDNGADSGKRKVRVRVTPEYPALAKQMNVTGKVKIEATVAADGHVVSTRVVGGSPLLVNSALEALKKWHFEPGPKETTEIVEFAFSGQEQ
;
A
#
# COMPACT_ATOMS: atom_id res chain seq x y z
N MET A 1 12.30 -8.87 13.63
CA MET A 1 12.00 -8.52 13.32
C MET A 1 11.90 -8.23 12.94
N PRO A 2 11.71 -8.18 12.82
CA PRO A 2 11.39 -7.69 12.24
C PRO A 2 11.40 -7.21 11.77
N HIS A 3 11.12 -7.05 11.38
CA HIS A 3 10.98 -6.41 10.81
C HIS A 3 10.84 -6.14 10.25
N ARG A 4 10.87 -6.30 10.05
CA ARG A 4 10.62 -5.84 9.43
C ARG A 4 10.31 -5.63 8.82
N THR A 5 10.05 -5.70 8.72
CA THR A 5 9.59 -5.25 8.05
C THR A 5 9.74 -4.86 7.53
N LEU A 6 9.70 -4.94 7.22
CA LEU A 6 9.69 -4.39 6.69
C LEU A 6 9.74 -4.01 5.95
N ALA A 7 9.62 -4.27 5.70
CA ALA A 7 9.40 -3.77 5.03
C ALA A 7 9.26 -3.39 4.56
N GLN A 8 9.03 -3.43 4.37
CA GLN A 8 8.59 -2.89 4.03
C GLN A 8 8.55 -2.12 3.99
N ASP A 9 8.61 -2.01 4.00
CA ASP A 9 8.49 -1.12 4.00
C ASP A 9 9.02 -0.56 3.75
N ASN A 10 9.37 -0.59 3.41
CA ASN A 10 9.68 0.04 3.08
C ASN A 10 9.90 0.54 2.42
N GLY A 11 9.98 0.14 2.39
CA GLY A 11 10.20 0.70 1.51
C GLY A 11 9.84 1.59 0.86
N ALA A 12 9.43 1.41 0.77
CA ALA A 12 8.86 2.18 0.18
C ALA A 12 8.93 3.43 0.52
N ASP A 13 9.65 3.91 0.96
CA ASP A 13 9.56 5.04 1.34
C ASP A 13 10.22 5.97 0.57
N SER A 14 9.96 6.07 -0.65
CA SER A 14 10.42 7.08 -1.46
C SER A 14 10.03 8.36 -0.91
N GLY A 15 8.94 8.40 -0.22
CA GLY A 15 8.52 9.62 0.37
C GLY A 15 9.13 9.80 1.72
N LYS A 16 8.84 10.91 2.33
CA LYS A 16 9.37 11.20 3.61
C LYS A 16 8.32 11.16 4.67
N ARG A 17 7.06 10.91 4.34
CA ARG A 17 6.01 10.90 5.30
C ARG A 17 5.94 9.61 6.02
N LYS A 18 5.81 9.62 7.31
CA LYS A 18 5.58 8.42 8.07
C LYS A 18 4.12 8.05 8.01
N VAL A 19 3.83 6.76 8.12
CA VAL A 19 2.46 6.27 8.12
C VAL A 19 1.95 6.25 9.54
N ARG A 20 0.77 6.86 9.76
CA ARG A 20 0.16 6.90 11.05
C ARG A 20 -0.82 5.77 11.23
N VAL A 21 -1.63 5.49 10.23
CA VAL A 21 -2.60 4.41 10.25
C VAL A 21 -2.40 3.57 9.01
N ARG A 22 -2.14 2.28 9.18
CA ARG A 22 -2.02 1.35 8.09
C ARG A 22 -3.21 0.43 8.10
N VAL A 23 -3.68 0.06 6.91
CA VAL A 23 -4.75 -0.91 6.77
C VAL A 23 -4.23 -2.00 5.86
N THR A 24 -4.32 -3.23 6.30
CA THR A 24 -3.86 -4.36 5.51
C THR A 24 -4.91 -4.67 4.45
N PRO A 25 -4.51 -4.84 3.19
CA PRO A 25 -5.49 -5.17 2.15
C PRO A 25 -6.04 -6.57 2.34
N GLU A 26 -7.30 -6.74 1.98
CA GLU A 26 -7.92 -8.03 2.06
C GLU A 26 -7.46 -8.86 0.86
N TYR A 27 -7.18 -10.12 1.06
CA TYR A 27 -6.75 -10.99 -0.03
C TYR A 27 -8.02 -11.39 -0.79
N PRO A 28 -8.18 -11.01 -2.06
CA PRO A 28 -9.42 -11.32 -2.78
C PRO A 28 -9.62 -12.83 -2.92
N ALA A 29 -10.85 -13.28 -2.75
CA ALA A 29 -11.17 -14.70 -2.83
C ALA A 29 -10.77 -15.30 -4.18
N LEU A 30 -11.02 -14.59 -5.26
CA LEU A 30 -10.69 -15.09 -6.57
C LEU A 30 -9.19 -15.26 -6.73
N ALA A 31 -8.43 -14.33 -6.21
CA ALA A 31 -6.98 -14.42 -6.28
C ALA A 31 -6.48 -15.61 -5.48
N LYS A 32 -7.09 -15.87 -4.34
CA LYS A 32 -6.72 -17.03 -3.55
C LYS A 32 -7.00 -18.30 -4.31
N GLN A 33 -8.17 -18.40 -4.92
CA GLN A 33 -8.55 -19.58 -5.66
C GLN A 33 -7.63 -19.84 -6.83
N MET A 34 -7.12 -18.79 -7.44
CA MET A 34 -6.27 -18.92 -8.59
C MET A 34 -4.79 -18.90 -8.23
N ASN A 35 -4.49 -18.88 -6.95
CA ASN A 35 -3.11 -18.84 -6.46
C ASN A 35 -2.33 -17.66 -7.01
N VAL A 36 -2.98 -16.53 -7.14
CA VAL A 36 -2.33 -15.32 -7.62
C VAL A 36 -1.64 -14.65 -6.44
N THR A 37 -0.36 -14.41 -6.59
CA THR A 37 0.43 -13.74 -5.57
C THR A 37 1.22 -12.63 -6.23
N GLY A 38 1.92 -11.86 -5.46
CA GLY A 38 2.81 -10.85 -6.01
C GLY A 38 2.69 -9.54 -5.28
N LYS A 39 3.24 -8.50 -5.88
CA LYS A 39 3.28 -7.20 -5.25
C LYS A 39 2.50 -6.21 -6.09
N VAL A 40 1.87 -5.26 -5.41
CA VAL A 40 1.16 -4.17 -6.06
C VAL A 40 1.85 -2.89 -5.62
N LYS A 41 2.28 -2.09 -6.58
CA LYS A 41 2.95 -0.82 -6.31
C LYS A 41 2.04 0.31 -6.73
N ILE A 42 1.79 1.24 -5.83
CA ILE A 42 0.87 2.33 -6.06
C ILE A 42 1.53 3.64 -5.66
N GLU A 43 1.36 4.64 -6.50
CA GLU A 43 1.83 5.97 -6.19
C GLU A 43 0.65 6.70 -5.56
N ALA A 44 0.83 7.20 -4.36
CA ALA A 44 -0.23 7.90 -3.64
C ALA A 44 0.13 9.35 -3.47
N THR A 45 -0.81 10.23 -3.76
CA THR A 45 -0.64 11.65 -3.49
C THR A 45 -1.27 11.89 -2.12
N VAL A 46 -0.50 12.44 -1.21
CA VAL A 46 -0.90 12.61 0.18
C VAL A 46 -0.98 14.08 0.50
N ALA A 47 -2.14 14.52 0.96
CA ALA A 47 -2.36 15.92 1.31
C ALA A 47 -1.54 16.30 2.54
N ALA A 48 -1.42 17.57 2.77
CA ALA A 48 -0.67 18.06 3.93
C ALA A 48 -1.16 17.48 5.24
N ASP A 49 -2.48 17.23 5.34
CA ASP A 49 -3.03 16.69 6.57
C ASP A 49 -2.87 15.18 6.71
N GLY A 50 -2.33 14.50 5.72
CA GLY A 50 -2.08 13.06 5.81
C GLY A 50 -3.05 12.16 5.06
N HIS A 51 -4.10 12.72 4.49
CA HIS A 51 -5.05 11.93 3.72
C HIS A 51 -4.50 11.57 2.36
N VAL A 52 -4.86 10.38 1.88
CA VAL A 52 -4.55 10.00 0.51
C VAL A 52 -5.62 10.61 -0.38
N VAL A 53 -5.22 11.51 -1.25
CA VAL A 53 -6.18 12.23 -2.09
C VAL A 53 -6.28 11.67 -3.49
N SER A 54 -5.27 10.98 -3.97
CA SER A 54 -5.35 10.30 -5.26
C SER A 54 -4.34 9.17 -5.31
N THR A 55 -4.55 8.24 -6.22
CA THR A 55 -3.68 7.10 -6.35
C THR A 55 -3.47 6.77 -7.81
N ARG A 56 -2.33 6.18 -8.12
CA ARG A 56 -2.05 5.73 -9.47
C ARG A 56 -1.32 4.40 -9.36
N VAL A 57 -1.82 3.38 -10.03
CA VAL A 57 -1.20 2.07 -9.98
C VAL A 57 0.03 2.06 -10.86
N VAL A 58 1.16 1.69 -10.29
CA VAL A 58 2.40 1.60 -11.03
C VAL A 58 2.59 0.19 -11.56
N GLY A 59 2.19 -0.81 -10.79
CA GLY A 59 2.30 -2.19 -11.24
C GLY A 59 1.59 -3.13 -10.30
N GLY A 60 1.28 -4.33 -10.81
CA GLY A 60 0.67 -5.34 -9.98
C GLY A 60 -0.40 -6.11 -10.74
N SER A 61 -0.83 -7.24 -10.20
CA SER A 61 -1.84 -8.06 -10.81
C SER A 61 -3.20 -7.40 -10.74
N PRO A 62 -3.97 -7.40 -11.83
CA PRO A 62 -5.31 -6.83 -11.78
C PRO A 62 -6.20 -7.45 -10.71
N LEU A 63 -5.98 -8.71 -10.37
CA LEU A 63 -6.80 -9.35 -9.35
C LEU A 63 -6.49 -8.86 -7.94
N LEU A 64 -5.35 -8.21 -7.75
CA LEU A 64 -4.93 -7.73 -6.45
C LEU A 64 -5.05 -6.22 -6.30
N VAL A 65 -5.09 -5.52 -7.42
CA VAL A 65 -5.02 -4.07 -7.41
C VAL A 65 -6.17 -3.41 -6.65
N ASN A 66 -7.39 -3.88 -6.87
CA ASN A 66 -8.53 -3.25 -6.19
C ASN A 66 -8.43 -3.34 -4.69
N SER A 67 -8.01 -4.49 -4.21
CA SER A 67 -7.88 -4.69 -2.77
C SER A 67 -6.82 -3.76 -2.19
N ALA A 68 -5.71 -3.63 -2.91
CA ALA A 68 -4.64 -2.74 -2.48
C ALA A 68 -5.11 -1.29 -2.46
N LEU A 69 -5.86 -0.88 -3.48
CA LEU A 69 -6.36 0.49 -3.54
C LEU A 69 -7.34 0.77 -2.40
N GLU A 70 -8.22 -0.19 -2.11
CA GLU A 70 -9.17 0.01 -1.03
C GLU A 70 -8.46 0.18 0.31
N ALA A 71 -7.43 -0.61 0.54
CA ALA A 71 -6.68 -0.49 1.78
C ALA A 71 -5.97 0.86 1.85
N LEU A 72 -5.33 1.24 0.75
CA LEU A 72 -4.55 2.47 0.75
C LEU A 72 -5.41 3.70 0.97
N LYS A 73 -6.65 3.68 0.50
CA LYS A 73 -7.54 4.81 0.72
C LYS A 73 -7.82 5.05 2.19
N LYS A 74 -7.66 4.03 3.00
CA LYS A 74 -7.92 4.13 4.43
C LYS A 74 -6.67 4.43 5.24
N TRP A 75 -5.52 4.50 4.59
CA TRP A 75 -4.29 4.83 5.27
C TRP A 75 -4.27 6.31 5.62
N HIS A 76 -3.61 6.65 6.71
CA HIS A 76 -3.37 8.02 7.06
C HIS A 76 -1.89 8.19 7.33
N PHE A 77 -1.34 9.23 6.77
CA PHE A 77 0.06 9.55 6.97
C PHE A 77 0.17 10.66 8.01
N GLU A 78 1.34 10.85 8.53
CA GLU A 78 1.56 11.96 9.44
C GLU A 78 1.39 13.27 8.68
N PRO A 79 0.86 14.31 9.29
CA PRO A 79 0.74 15.59 8.61
C PRO A 79 2.10 16.15 8.25
N GLY A 80 2.15 16.91 7.23
CA GLY A 80 3.37 17.55 6.79
C GLY A 80 3.10 18.94 6.28
N PRO A 81 4.14 19.65 5.88
CA PRO A 81 3.97 21.05 5.47
C PRO A 81 3.30 21.20 4.12
N LYS A 82 3.28 20.15 3.33
CA LYS A 82 2.68 20.26 2.01
C LYS A 82 2.32 18.89 1.47
N GLU A 83 1.65 18.87 0.36
CA GLU A 83 1.31 17.65 -0.33
C GLU A 83 2.57 16.94 -0.82
N THR A 84 2.59 15.63 -0.73
CA THR A 84 3.73 14.85 -1.20
C THR A 84 3.23 13.65 -1.98
N THR A 85 4.15 12.98 -2.67
CA THR A 85 3.86 11.75 -3.38
C THR A 85 4.63 10.62 -2.70
N GLU A 86 3.91 9.56 -2.38
CA GLU A 86 4.49 8.42 -1.68
C GLU A 86 4.31 7.17 -2.52
N ILE A 87 5.29 6.29 -2.53
CA ILE A 87 5.17 5.01 -3.23
C ILE A 87 4.92 3.95 -2.18
N VAL A 88 3.81 3.22 -2.34
CA VAL A 88 3.44 2.18 -1.39
C VAL A 88 3.38 0.85 -2.12
N GLU A 89 4.00 -0.17 -1.54
CA GLU A 89 4.01 -1.48 -2.13
C GLU A 89 3.34 -2.46 -1.19
N PHE A 90 2.37 -3.21 -1.69
CA PHE A 90 1.70 -4.24 -0.91
C PHE A 90 2.12 -5.60 -1.45
N ALA A 91 2.46 -6.51 -0.57
CA ALA A 91 2.83 -7.86 -0.96
C ALA A 91 1.69 -8.80 -0.61
N PHE A 92 1.28 -9.62 -1.57
CA PHE A 92 0.26 -10.62 -1.36
C PHE A 92 0.92 -12.00 -1.49
N SER A 93 0.78 -12.78 -0.46
CA SER A 93 1.40 -14.10 -0.45
C SER A 93 0.35 -15.14 -0.17
N GLY A 94 0.31 -16.16 -0.98
CA GLY A 94 -0.66 -17.22 -0.80
C GLY A 94 -0.48 -18.04 0.45
N GLN A 95 0.64 -17.87 1.12
CA GLN A 95 0.85 -18.60 2.29
C GLN A 95 0.39 -17.99 3.50
N GLU A 96 -0.06 -16.83 3.44
CA GLU A 96 -0.49 -16.20 4.58
C GLU A 96 -1.65 -16.73 5.01
N GLN A 97 -1.93 -16.89 5.85
CA GLN A 97 -3.10 -17.41 6.16
C GLN A 97 -3.46 -17.24 7.09
#